data_3e5fe5d01ed6d819d6cfdaa8fae500cc
#
_entry.id   3e5fe5d01ed6d819d6cfdaa8fae500cc
#
_cell.length_a   1.000
_cell.length_b   1.000
_cell.length_c   1.000
_cell.angle_alpha   90.00
_cell.angle_beta   90.00
_cell.angle_gamma   90.00
#
_symmetry.space_group_name_H-M   'P 1'
#
loop_
_entity.id
_entity.type
_entity.pdbx_description
1 polymer ?
#
loop_
_entity_poly.entity_id
_entity_poly.type
_entity_poly.pdbx_seq_one_letter_code
_entity_poly.pdbx_strand_id
1 'polypeptide(L)'
;MATPIEFNLFAPYNKGAALVGSFSDWEEIPMQKGKDGYFRTKIDLEDGVYQYKFRVQSKSWFFEPDQWVDVNDPYATDIDNPTQNCVIRIKDGERIIDTYVWQHDDKPLPPDHELVIYEMHVGDFSGGEDDPYARGKYKHVIEKLDYLSDLGINAIELMPVKEYPGDHSWGYNPRYFFATESSYGTTEGLKRLIDECHGRGIRVIMDGIFNHSEAESPLTQIDHDYWYHHAPRDPDNNWGPEFNYELYDEKLEVKPAWKFVGDTVRFWIQEYHIDGIRYDAARQIANYDFMHWIVQEAKNAAGPKPFYNIAEHIPETTSITNVDGPMDGCWHDSFYHCILEHICGDTFDLERLKDVLDAKRQGFMGATNIVNYLTNHDHNHVMAELADRDIFDEEAFKRAKLGAVLVMTAMGVPLVWMGEEFGEYKYKTPDQAKIEWPLLGNDLNSGLFEYYKGLIALRKSNHALYTENINFFYEDPEAKVLAYVRWNDEGSRVVVVANFSDIFLAGYHIPNFPETGKWHEWTANYDVEVGDDDLLVDLG
;
A
#
# COMPACT_ATOMS: atom_id res chain seq x y z
N MET A 1 -5.42 -1.35 -42.79
CA MET A 1 -6.83 -1.09 -43.22
C MET A 1 -7.53 -0.49 -42.02
N ALA A 2 -8.28 0.60 -42.25
CA ALA A 2 -9.05 1.20 -41.18
C ALA A 2 -10.12 0.24 -40.66
N THR A 3 -10.29 0.18 -39.35
CA THR A 3 -11.24 -0.70 -38.64
C THR A 3 -12.16 0.17 -37.77
N PRO A 4 -13.46 -0.18 -37.66
CA PRO A 4 -14.40 0.59 -36.85
C PRO A 4 -14.09 0.43 -35.35
N ILE A 5 -13.60 1.48 -34.72
CA ILE A 5 -13.32 1.58 -33.29
C ILE A 5 -14.47 2.29 -32.59
N GLU A 6 -15.03 1.67 -31.55
CA GLU A 6 -16.12 2.23 -30.77
C GLU A 6 -15.59 3.08 -29.60
N PHE A 7 -16.18 4.26 -29.42
CA PHE A 7 -15.98 5.14 -28.27
C PHE A 7 -17.28 5.23 -27.48
N ASN A 8 -17.17 5.05 -26.17
CA ASN A 8 -18.28 4.99 -25.23
C ASN A 8 -18.08 5.98 -24.09
N LEU A 9 -19.11 6.72 -23.73
CA LEU A 9 -19.13 7.59 -22.57
C LEU A 9 -20.41 7.33 -21.76
N PHE A 10 -20.28 6.93 -20.51
CA PHE A 10 -21.40 6.80 -19.58
C PHE A 10 -21.71 8.17 -18.95
N ALA A 11 -22.77 8.81 -19.43
CA ALA A 11 -23.22 10.12 -19.00
C ALA A 11 -24.75 10.22 -19.08
N PRO A 12 -25.46 9.46 -18.21
CA PRO A 12 -26.87 9.12 -18.43
C PRO A 12 -27.80 10.32 -18.41
N TYR A 13 -27.45 11.38 -17.72
CA TYR A 13 -28.32 12.55 -17.58
C TYR A 13 -27.83 13.78 -18.33
N ASN A 14 -26.68 13.71 -19.01
CA ASN A 14 -26.19 14.74 -19.91
C ASN A 14 -27.04 14.78 -21.19
N LYS A 15 -27.26 15.96 -21.78
CA LYS A 15 -28.12 16.13 -22.95
C LYS A 15 -27.43 15.81 -24.26
N GLY A 16 -26.11 16.06 -24.34
CA GLY A 16 -25.33 15.86 -25.56
C GLY A 16 -23.89 15.50 -25.26
N ALA A 17 -23.29 14.71 -26.17
CA ALA A 17 -21.86 14.44 -26.20
C ALA A 17 -21.35 14.33 -27.63
N ALA A 18 -20.08 14.68 -27.84
CA ALA A 18 -19.34 14.49 -29.07
C ALA A 18 -17.95 13.94 -28.72
N LEU A 19 -17.35 13.25 -29.68
CA LEU A 19 -15.96 12.82 -29.65
C LEU A 19 -15.12 13.85 -30.44
N VAL A 20 -13.97 14.26 -29.90
CA VAL A 20 -12.98 15.10 -30.58
C VAL A 20 -11.61 14.45 -30.48
N GLY A 21 -10.77 14.57 -31.50
CA GLY A 21 -9.45 13.95 -31.45
C GLY A 21 -8.58 14.23 -32.65
N SER A 22 -7.33 13.79 -32.59
CA SER A 22 -6.32 13.97 -33.65
C SER A 22 -6.70 13.27 -34.97
N PHE A 23 -7.62 12.30 -34.91
CA PHE A 23 -8.16 11.60 -36.07
C PHE A 23 -9.22 12.41 -36.86
N SER A 24 -9.70 13.51 -36.30
CA SER A 24 -10.71 14.38 -36.93
C SER A 24 -10.25 15.86 -36.98
N ASP A 25 -8.94 16.11 -36.84
CA ASP A 25 -8.41 17.46 -36.67
C ASP A 25 -9.11 18.24 -35.55
N TRP A 26 -9.54 17.53 -34.49
CA TRP A 26 -10.31 18.02 -33.35
C TRP A 26 -11.72 18.56 -33.68
N GLU A 27 -12.23 18.27 -34.88
CA GLU A 27 -13.62 18.52 -35.24
C GLU A 27 -14.54 17.56 -34.48
N GLU A 28 -15.75 18.05 -34.17
CA GLU A 28 -16.74 17.31 -33.40
C GLU A 28 -17.35 16.14 -34.21
N ILE A 29 -17.30 14.94 -33.64
CA ILE A 29 -18.01 13.77 -34.12
C ILE A 29 -19.17 13.51 -33.14
N PRO A 30 -20.42 13.75 -33.53
CA PRO A 30 -21.58 13.57 -32.65
C PRO A 30 -21.71 12.13 -32.14
N MET A 31 -22.05 11.97 -30.86
CA MET A 31 -22.31 10.66 -30.24
C MET A 31 -23.82 10.44 -30.05
N GLN A 32 -24.25 9.21 -30.21
CA GLN A 32 -25.65 8.82 -30.04
C GLN A 32 -25.90 8.27 -28.64
N LYS A 33 -26.93 8.80 -27.96
CA LYS A 33 -27.31 8.35 -26.62
C LYS A 33 -28.20 7.12 -26.68
N GLY A 34 -27.75 6.04 -26.01
CA GLY A 34 -28.52 4.84 -25.77
C GLY A 34 -29.49 4.97 -24.58
N LYS A 35 -30.43 4.01 -24.48
CA LYS A 35 -31.34 3.93 -23.32
C LYS A 35 -30.65 3.51 -22.03
N ASP A 36 -29.46 2.90 -22.15
CA ASP A 36 -28.59 2.45 -21.08
C ASP A 36 -27.69 3.56 -20.49
N GLY A 37 -27.88 4.81 -20.92
CA GLY A 37 -27.16 5.98 -20.43
C GLY A 37 -25.81 6.23 -21.09
N TYR A 38 -25.39 5.37 -22.04
CA TYR A 38 -24.15 5.58 -22.78
C TYR A 38 -24.36 6.45 -24.01
N PHE A 39 -23.41 7.33 -24.26
CA PHE A 39 -23.20 7.91 -25.58
C PHE A 39 -22.18 7.06 -26.34
N ARG A 40 -22.43 6.80 -27.64
CA ARG A 40 -21.56 5.96 -28.49
C ARG A 40 -21.38 6.58 -29.86
N THR A 41 -20.17 6.36 -30.41
CA THR A 41 -19.87 6.59 -31.81
C THR A 41 -18.86 5.58 -32.29
N LYS A 42 -18.80 5.34 -33.61
CA LYS A 42 -17.78 4.50 -34.23
C LYS A 42 -17.08 5.30 -35.31
N ILE A 43 -15.77 5.19 -35.33
CA ILE A 43 -14.94 5.80 -36.37
C ILE A 43 -13.96 4.76 -36.92
N ASP A 44 -13.68 4.84 -38.20
CA ASP A 44 -12.71 3.96 -38.84
C ASP A 44 -11.29 4.53 -38.59
N LEU A 45 -10.46 3.79 -37.84
CA LEU A 45 -9.07 4.14 -37.56
C LEU A 45 -8.11 3.11 -38.15
N GLU A 46 -7.00 3.58 -38.70
CA GLU A 46 -5.86 2.73 -39.05
C GLU A 46 -5.01 2.45 -37.79
N ASP A 47 -4.07 1.49 -37.90
CA ASP A 47 -3.10 1.26 -36.86
C ASP A 47 -2.30 2.53 -36.57
N GLY A 48 -2.18 2.90 -35.29
CA GLY A 48 -1.55 4.14 -34.88
C GLY A 48 -1.86 4.54 -33.45
N VAL A 49 -1.36 5.71 -33.09
CA VAL A 49 -1.59 6.33 -31.76
C VAL A 49 -2.34 7.63 -31.97
N TYR A 50 -3.42 7.81 -31.27
CA TYR A 50 -4.30 8.95 -31.40
C TYR A 50 -4.58 9.58 -30.04
N GLN A 51 -4.78 10.90 -30.04
CA GLN A 51 -5.23 11.65 -28.88
C GLN A 51 -6.70 12.02 -29.03
N TYR A 52 -7.46 12.00 -27.90
CA TYR A 52 -8.89 12.32 -27.93
C TYR A 52 -9.39 12.90 -26.61
N LYS A 53 -10.57 13.50 -26.68
CA LYS A 53 -11.42 13.89 -25.55
C LYS A 53 -12.88 13.69 -25.88
N PHE A 54 -13.71 13.71 -24.87
CA PHE A 54 -15.14 13.90 -25.05
C PHE A 54 -15.49 15.37 -24.85
N ARG A 55 -16.42 15.88 -25.64
CA ARG A 55 -17.06 17.17 -25.46
C ARG A 55 -18.50 16.92 -24.99
N VAL A 56 -18.86 17.39 -23.79
CA VAL A 56 -20.17 17.07 -23.19
C VAL A 56 -20.91 18.35 -22.78
N GLN A 57 -22.24 18.32 -22.86
CA GLN A 57 -23.04 19.29 -22.14
C GLN A 57 -23.03 18.93 -20.65
N SER A 58 -22.20 19.60 -19.87
CA SER A 58 -22.01 19.28 -18.47
C SER A 58 -23.27 19.48 -17.64
N LYS A 59 -23.46 18.59 -16.66
CA LYS A 59 -24.45 18.76 -15.58
C LYS A 59 -23.81 19.11 -14.24
N SER A 60 -22.50 19.22 -14.22
CA SER A 60 -21.78 19.62 -13.02
C SER A 60 -22.10 21.07 -12.65
N TRP A 61 -22.28 21.31 -11.36
CA TRP A 61 -22.46 22.66 -10.81
C TRP A 61 -21.19 23.52 -10.87
N PHE A 62 -20.05 22.95 -11.31
CA PHE A 62 -18.83 23.71 -11.58
C PHE A 62 -18.95 24.63 -12.81
N PHE A 63 -19.93 24.38 -13.68
CA PHE A 63 -20.11 25.07 -14.94
C PHE A 63 -21.51 25.71 -15.02
N GLU A 64 -21.68 26.62 -15.96
CA GLU A 64 -23.02 27.14 -16.28
C GLU A 64 -23.92 25.99 -16.77
N PRO A 65 -25.21 26.01 -16.50
CA PRO A 65 -26.12 24.95 -16.91
C PRO A 65 -26.02 24.63 -18.41
N ASP A 66 -25.82 23.33 -18.72
CA ASP A 66 -25.70 22.82 -20.09
C ASP A 66 -24.49 23.38 -20.89
N GLN A 67 -23.50 23.95 -20.22
CA GLN A 67 -22.26 24.39 -20.87
C GLN A 67 -21.56 23.20 -21.51
N TRP A 68 -21.09 23.38 -22.75
CA TRP A 68 -20.21 22.42 -23.41
C TRP A 68 -18.78 22.53 -22.86
N VAL A 69 -18.24 21.40 -22.41
CA VAL A 69 -16.88 21.30 -21.84
C VAL A 69 -16.15 20.10 -22.44
N ASP A 70 -14.84 20.26 -22.64
CA ASP A 70 -13.99 19.16 -23.05
C ASP A 70 -13.51 18.41 -21.80
N VAL A 71 -13.79 17.10 -21.75
CA VAL A 71 -13.45 16.23 -20.63
C VAL A 71 -12.68 15.02 -21.14
N ASN A 72 -11.73 14.57 -20.35
CA ASN A 72 -11.07 13.28 -20.64
C ASN A 72 -12.02 12.11 -20.39
N ASP A 73 -11.72 10.99 -21.05
CA ASP A 73 -12.42 9.74 -20.80
C ASP A 73 -12.17 9.26 -19.36
N PRO A 74 -13.21 9.06 -18.53
CA PRO A 74 -13.03 8.49 -17.19
C PRO A 74 -12.36 7.10 -17.18
N TYR A 75 -12.40 6.38 -18.30
CA TYR A 75 -11.79 5.06 -18.50
C TYR A 75 -10.51 5.13 -19.34
N ALA A 76 -9.90 6.31 -19.49
CA ALA A 76 -8.63 6.44 -20.20
C ALA A 76 -7.53 5.63 -19.50
N THR A 77 -6.84 4.79 -20.25
CA THR A 77 -5.76 3.92 -19.77
C THR A 77 -4.38 4.54 -19.96
N ASP A 78 -4.32 5.67 -20.65
CA ASP A 78 -3.09 6.42 -20.89
C ASP A 78 -3.41 7.90 -21.15
N ILE A 79 -2.58 8.76 -20.58
CA ILE A 79 -2.69 10.23 -20.67
C ILE A 79 -1.36 10.77 -21.22
N ASP A 80 -1.44 11.60 -22.25
CA ASP A 80 -0.27 12.31 -22.76
C ASP A 80 0.10 13.47 -21.82
N ASN A 81 1.18 13.33 -21.09
CA ASN A 81 1.55 14.28 -20.04
C ASN A 81 1.63 15.75 -20.54
N PRO A 82 2.28 16.06 -21.68
CA PRO A 82 2.35 17.45 -22.15
C PRO A 82 1.00 18.08 -22.50
N THR A 83 0.10 17.32 -23.12
CA THR A 83 -1.18 17.86 -23.62
C THR A 83 -2.36 17.56 -22.69
N GLN A 84 -2.18 16.64 -21.75
CA GLN A 84 -3.25 16.14 -20.87
C GLN A 84 -4.46 15.58 -21.65
N ASN A 85 -4.22 15.03 -22.85
CA ASN A 85 -5.24 14.33 -23.64
C ASN A 85 -5.21 12.84 -23.36
N CYS A 86 -6.36 12.18 -23.52
CA CYS A 86 -6.41 10.72 -23.54
C CYS A 86 -5.68 10.17 -24.75
N VAL A 87 -4.97 9.06 -24.57
CA VAL A 87 -4.27 8.35 -25.65
C VAL A 87 -4.95 7.02 -25.92
N ILE A 88 -5.16 6.71 -27.20
CA ILE A 88 -5.64 5.39 -27.65
C ILE A 88 -4.64 4.83 -28.67
N ARG A 89 -4.33 3.54 -28.56
CA ARG A 89 -3.46 2.80 -29.48
C ARG A 89 -4.28 1.76 -30.24
N ILE A 90 -4.13 1.77 -31.55
CA ILE A 90 -4.74 0.78 -32.45
C ILE A 90 -3.62 -0.04 -33.06
N LYS A 91 -3.74 -1.36 -32.96
CA LYS A 91 -2.82 -2.32 -33.58
C LYS A 91 -3.59 -3.52 -34.10
N ASP A 92 -3.30 -3.93 -35.32
CA ASP A 92 -4.00 -5.03 -36.02
C ASP A 92 -5.53 -4.83 -36.07
N GLY A 93 -5.96 -3.54 -36.08
CA GLY A 93 -7.38 -3.15 -36.11
C GLY A 93 -8.10 -3.26 -34.76
N GLU A 94 -7.41 -3.48 -33.67
CA GLU A 94 -7.98 -3.56 -32.31
C GLU A 94 -7.38 -2.48 -31.39
N ARG A 95 -8.18 -2.06 -30.40
CA ARG A 95 -7.69 -1.18 -29.34
C ARG A 95 -6.82 -1.99 -28.38
N ILE A 96 -5.61 -1.52 -28.14
CA ILE A 96 -4.66 -2.11 -27.17
C ILE A 96 -4.25 -1.08 -26.13
N ILE A 97 -3.82 -1.54 -24.97
CA ILE A 97 -3.18 -0.71 -23.95
C ILE A 97 -1.67 -0.64 -24.25
N ASP A 98 -1.04 -1.80 -24.40
CA ASP A 98 0.36 -1.97 -24.74
C ASP A 98 0.61 -3.34 -25.39
N THR A 99 1.89 -3.70 -25.55
CA THR A 99 2.28 -5.00 -26.13
C THR A 99 3.05 -5.87 -25.15
N TYR A 100 2.96 -5.60 -23.86
CA TYR A 100 3.66 -6.35 -22.84
C TYR A 100 3.23 -7.81 -22.78
N VAL A 101 4.19 -8.71 -22.60
CA VAL A 101 3.96 -10.16 -22.47
C VAL A 101 4.53 -10.61 -21.13
N TRP A 102 3.67 -11.04 -20.24
CA TRP A 102 4.02 -11.53 -18.90
C TRP A 102 4.94 -12.77 -18.98
N GLN A 103 5.97 -12.82 -18.13
CA GLN A 103 6.98 -13.88 -18.13
C GLN A 103 6.90 -14.75 -16.88
N HIS A 104 6.29 -14.27 -15.80
CA HIS A 104 6.37 -14.88 -14.47
C HIS A 104 5.02 -15.12 -13.79
N ASP A 105 3.92 -15.06 -14.54
CA ASP A 105 2.56 -15.29 -14.01
C ASP A 105 2.33 -16.67 -13.39
N ASP A 106 3.14 -17.66 -13.76
CA ASP A 106 3.05 -19.02 -13.25
C ASP A 106 3.83 -19.25 -11.94
N LYS A 107 4.52 -18.21 -11.44
CA LYS A 107 5.29 -18.31 -10.21
C LYS A 107 4.38 -18.35 -8.99
N PRO A 108 4.61 -19.27 -8.05
CA PRO A 108 3.89 -19.26 -6.79
C PRO A 108 4.28 -18.04 -5.96
N LEU A 109 3.27 -17.38 -5.41
CA LEU A 109 3.44 -16.23 -4.53
C LEU A 109 3.16 -16.62 -3.08
N PRO A 110 3.80 -15.98 -2.09
CA PRO A 110 3.64 -16.30 -0.68
C PRO A 110 2.20 -16.05 -0.20
N PRO A 111 1.66 -16.86 0.73
CA PRO A 111 0.37 -16.60 1.37
C PRO A 111 0.48 -15.40 2.34
N ASP A 112 -0.67 -14.84 2.73
CA ASP A 112 -0.73 -13.59 3.50
C ASP A 112 0.03 -13.64 4.83
N HIS A 113 0.00 -14.75 5.56
CA HIS A 113 0.68 -14.90 6.86
C HIS A 113 2.22 -14.95 6.77
N GLU A 114 2.78 -15.21 5.58
CA GLU A 114 4.22 -15.22 5.33
C GLU A 114 4.76 -13.88 4.87
N LEU A 115 3.89 -12.88 4.65
CA LEU A 115 4.31 -11.60 4.11
C LEU A 115 5.22 -10.83 5.08
N VAL A 116 6.21 -10.19 4.49
CA VAL A 116 6.98 -9.07 5.01
C VAL A 116 6.85 -7.98 3.95
N ILE A 117 6.07 -6.95 4.26
CA ILE A 117 5.70 -5.90 3.33
C ILE A 117 6.77 -4.80 3.37
N TYR A 118 7.10 -4.25 2.21
CA TYR A 118 7.96 -3.08 2.06
C TYR A 118 7.17 -1.98 1.36
N GLU A 119 6.77 -0.96 2.12
CA GLU A 119 6.05 0.18 1.59
C GLU A 119 7.03 1.15 0.91
N MET A 120 6.70 1.64 -0.28
CA MET A 120 7.57 2.57 -1.00
C MET A 120 6.83 3.59 -1.86
N HIS A 121 7.45 4.76 -1.98
CA HIS A 121 7.11 5.79 -2.94
C HIS A 121 8.06 5.71 -4.15
N VAL A 122 7.53 5.41 -5.33
CA VAL A 122 8.35 5.22 -6.55
C VAL A 122 9.23 6.43 -6.85
N GLY A 123 8.69 7.64 -6.65
CA GLY A 123 9.39 8.90 -6.93
C GLY A 123 10.60 9.17 -6.05
N ASP A 124 10.60 8.66 -4.82
CA ASP A 124 11.64 8.96 -3.82
C ASP A 124 12.53 7.76 -3.48
N PHE A 125 12.16 6.55 -3.92
CA PHE A 125 12.90 5.34 -3.59
C PHE A 125 14.28 5.27 -4.25
N SER A 126 14.38 5.47 -5.59
CA SER A 126 15.65 5.33 -6.32
C SER A 126 15.63 6.11 -7.63
N GLY A 127 16.80 6.45 -8.13
CA GLY A 127 17.01 7.11 -9.42
C GLY A 127 17.19 8.62 -9.32
N GLY A 128 18.06 9.15 -10.18
CA GLY A 128 18.41 10.56 -10.19
C GLY A 128 19.18 11.03 -8.96
N GLU A 129 20.03 10.15 -8.39
CA GLU A 129 20.80 10.44 -7.17
C GLU A 129 21.70 11.67 -7.32
N ASP A 130 22.15 11.98 -8.55
CA ASP A 130 22.94 13.18 -8.84
C ASP A 130 22.10 14.46 -9.03
N ASP A 131 20.77 14.33 -9.04
CA ASP A 131 19.82 15.42 -9.18
C ASP A 131 18.70 15.29 -8.15
N PRO A 132 18.69 16.11 -7.08
CA PRO A 132 17.69 16.03 -6.03
C PRO A 132 16.25 16.30 -6.51
N TYR A 133 16.08 16.88 -7.69
CA TYR A 133 14.77 17.15 -8.29
C TYR A 133 14.32 16.11 -9.30
N ALA A 134 15.20 15.17 -9.71
CA ALA A 134 14.82 14.10 -10.60
C ALA A 134 13.99 13.05 -9.86
N ARG A 135 12.84 12.66 -10.42
CA ARG A 135 11.98 11.63 -9.84
C ARG A 135 12.47 10.24 -10.17
N GLY A 136 12.30 9.33 -9.20
CA GLY A 136 12.38 7.89 -9.43
C GLY A 136 11.35 7.42 -10.44
N LYS A 137 11.63 6.28 -11.07
CA LYS A 137 10.78 5.67 -12.10
C LYS A 137 10.71 4.16 -11.87
N TYR A 138 9.71 3.50 -12.45
CA TYR A 138 9.58 2.04 -12.37
C TYR A 138 10.87 1.29 -12.70
N LYS A 139 11.62 1.74 -13.72
CA LYS A 139 12.92 1.13 -14.08
C LYS A 139 13.95 1.19 -12.95
N HIS A 140 13.96 2.27 -12.17
CA HIS A 140 14.91 2.43 -11.07
C HIS A 140 14.53 1.53 -9.88
N VAL A 141 13.23 1.30 -9.65
CA VAL A 141 12.77 0.29 -8.69
C VAL A 141 13.21 -1.11 -9.14
N ILE A 142 13.05 -1.44 -10.44
CA ILE A 142 13.52 -2.71 -11.02
C ILE A 142 15.02 -2.92 -10.77
N GLU A 143 15.85 -1.89 -10.94
CA GLU A 143 17.30 -1.92 -10.69
C GLU A 143 17.65 -2.22 -9.21
N LYS A 144 16.72 -1.98 -8.28
CA LYS A 144 16.85 -2.24 -6.84
C LYS A 144 16.16 -3.52 -6.35
N LEU A 145 15.50 -4.28 -7.22
CA LEU A 145 14.79 -5.50 -6.79
C LEU A 145 15.73 -6.58 -6.21
N ASP A 146 16.98 -6.64 -6.67
CA ASP A 146 17.95 -7.57 -6.09
C ASP A 146 18.34 -7.17 -4.66
N TYR A 147 18.40 -5.86 -4.34
CA TYR A 147 18.57 -5.35 -2.98
C TYR A 147 17.38 -5.75 -2.09
N LEU A 148 16.15 -5.56 -2.57
CA LEU A 148 14.94 -5.93 -1.82
C LEU A 148 14.83 -7.44 -1.62
N SER A 149 15.22 -8.23 -2.61
CA SER A 149 15.29 -9.68 -2.51
C SER A 149 16.36 -10.13 -1.50
N ASP A 150 17.51 -9.47 -1.46
CA ASP A 150 18.60 -9.75 -0.51
C ASP A 150 18.20 -9.37 0.92
N LEU A 151 17.48 -8.26 1.11
CA LEU A 151 16.85 -7.91 2.38
C LEU A 151 15.86 -9.00 2.85
N GLY A 152 15.21 -9.67 1.89
CA GLY A 152 14.34 -10.82 2.16
C GLY A 152 12.85 -10.51 2.17
N ILE A 153 12.43 -9.26 1.83
CA ILE A 153 11.00 -8.91 1.72
C ILE A 153 10.33 -9.75 0.63
N ASN A 154 9.04 -9.97 0.74
CA ASN A 154 8.28 -10.77 -0.22
C ASN A 154 6.93 -10.14 -0.63
N ALA A 155 6.71 -8.89 -0.24
CA ALA A 155 5.68 -8.04 -0.77
C ALA A 155 6.16 -6.59 -0.84
N ILE A 156 5.79 -5.87 -1.89
CA ILE A 156 5.96 -4.43 -2.02
C ILE A 156 4.57 -3.81 -1.97
N GLU A 157 4.38 -2.79 -1.12
CA GLU A 157 3.21 -1.93 -1.12
C GLU A 157 3.59 -0.62 -1.81
N LEU A 158 3.06 -0.42 -3.01
CA LEU A 158 3.31 0.79 -3.79
C LEU A 158 2.35 1.89 -3.35
N MET A 159 2.86 3.02 -2.87
CA MET A 159 2.10 4.26 -2.79
C MET A 159 1.47 4.57 -4.15
N PRO A 160 0.46 5.46 -4.21
CA PRO A 160 -0.39 5.57 -5.39
C PRO A 160 0.37 5.70 -6.72
N VAL A 161 0.00 4.87 -7.67
CA VAL A 161 0.56 4.84 -9.04
C VAL A 161 -0.47 5.19 -10.11
N LYS A 162 -1.67 5.63 -9.71
CA LYS A 162 -2.66 6.18 -10.64
C LYS A 162 -2.29 7.62 -10.99
N GLU A 163 -2.61 8.02 -12.21
CA GLU A 163 -2.30 9.35 -12.73
C GLU A 163 -2.98 10.45 -11.90
N TYR A 164 -2.18 11.39 -11.40
CA TYR A 164 -2.54 12.54 -10.58
C TYR A 164 -2.07 13.86 -11.21
N PRO A 165 -2.51 15.04 -10.75
CA PRO A 165 -2.08 16.32 -11.29
C PRO A 165 -0.61 16.64 -11.00
N GLY A 166 0.11 17.03 -12.03
CA GLY A 166 1.55 17.35 -11.94
C GLY A 166 2.38 16.08 -11.87
N ASP A 167 3.67 16.23 -11.64
CA ASP A 167 4.65 15.14 -11.63
C ASP A 167 5.39 15.04 -10.29
N HIS A 168 4.83 15.65 -9.23
CA HIS A 168 5.37 15.62 -7.88
C HIS A 168 4.26 15.61 -6.84
N SER A 169 3.92 14.42 -6.34
CA SER A 169 2.92 14.18 -5.30
C SER A 169 3.09 12.77 -4.74
N TRP A 170 2.54 12.50 -3.56
CA TRP A 170 2.34 11.14 -3.08
C TRP A 170 1.26 10.37 -3.87
N GLY A 171 0.42 11.09 -4.63
CA GLY A 171 -0.61 10.51 -5.50
C GLY A 171 -1.96 10.26 -4.85
N TYR A 172 -2.21 10.75 -3.63
CA TYR A 172 -3.51 10.57 -2.93
C TYR A 172 -4.64 11.46 -3.48
N ASN A 173 -4.45 12.05 -4.66
CA ASN A 173 -5.45 12.80 -5.39
C ASN A 173 -5.60 12.32 -6.84
N PRO A 174 -6.00 11.04 -7.08
CA PRO A 174 -6.07 10.48 -8.42
C PRO A 174 -7.07 11.25 -9.29
N ARG A 175 -6.62 11.63 -10.48
CA ARG A 175 -7.45 12.26 -11.52
C ARG A 175 -7.98 11.23 -12.51
N TYR A 176 -7.13 10.25 -12.89
CA TYR A 176 -7.46 9.20 -13.86
C TYR A 176 -7.24 7.81 -13.25
N PHE A 177 -8.32 7.09 -13.03
CA PHE A 177 -8.32 5.86 -12.24
C PHE A 177 -7.80 4.63 -13.00
N PHE A 178 -7.73 4.69 -14.33
CA PHE A 178 -7.29 3.59 -15.19
C PHE A 178 -5.92 3.84 -15.83
N ALA A 179 -5.37 5.05 -15.71
CA ALA A 179 -4.06 5.39 -16.21
C ALA A 179 -2.99 5.30 -15.11
N THR A 180 -1.82 4.79 -15.48
CA THR A 180 -0.64 4.82 -14.59
C THR A 180 0.01 6.19 -14.60
N GLU A 181 0.60 6.58 -13.47
CA GLU A 181 1.30 7.85 -13.30
C GLU A 181 2.43 8.01 -14.33
N SER A 182 2.27 8.96 -15.22
CA SER A 182 3.15 9.18 -16.37
C SER A 182 4.55 9.66 -15.98
N SER A 183 4.69 10.35 -14.85
CA SER A 183 6.00 10.77 -14.34
C SER A 183 6.85 9.59 -13.84
N TYR A 184 6.25 8.45 -13.50
CA TYR A 184 6.97 7.23 -13.10
C TYR A 184 7.36 6.35 -14.29
N GLY A 185 6.71 6.51 -15.44
CA GLY A 185 7.02 5.77 -16.66
C GLY A 185 5.78 5.39 -17.46
N THR A 186 5.86 4.28 -18.19
CA THR A 186 4.81 3.79 -19.08
C THR A 186 4.03 2.64 -18.47
N THR A 187 2.89 2.29 -19.08
CA THR A 187 2.11 1.08 -18.77
C THR A 187 2.99 -0.17 -18.78
N GLU A 188 3.79 -0.35 -19.85
CA GLU A 188 4.75 -1.46 -19.96
C GLU A 188 5.80 -1.44 -18.85
N GLY A 189 6.22 -0.23 -18.41
CA GLY A 189 7.20 -0.05 -17.33
C GLY A 189 6.67 -0.59 -15.99
N LEU A 190 5.40 -0.29 -15.65
CA LEU A 190 4.77 -0.80 -14.43
C LEU A 190 4.51 -2.31 -14.52
N LYS A 191 4.01 -2.81 -15.65
CA LYS A 191 3.84 -4.26 -15.87
C LYS A 191 5.16 -5.01 -15.70
N ARG A 192 6.25 -4.48 -16.26
CA ARG A 192 7.57 -5.04 -16.11
C ARG A 192 8.03 -5.06 -14.66
N LEU A 193 7.79 -3.98 -13.90
CA LEU A 193 8.11 -3.95 -12.46
C LEU A 193 7.39 -5.09 -11.73
N ILE A 194 6.08 -5.25 -11.96
CA ILE A 194 5.28 -6.29 -11.30
C ILE A 194 5.76 -7.69 -11.71
N ASP A 195 6.00 -7.91 -12.99
CA ASP A 195 6.48 -9.20 -13.53
C ASP A 195 7.86 -9.58 -12.96
N GLU A 196 8.78 -8.63 -12.84
CA GLU A 196 10.09 -8.82 -12.22
C GLU A 196 9.99 -9.09 -10.71
N CYS A 197 8.99 -8.50 -10.03
CA CYS A 197 8.65 -8.84 -8.63
C CYS A 197 8.17 -10.30 -8.54
N HIS A 198 7.21 -10.70 -9.39
CA HIS A 198 6.71 -12.08 -9.45
C HIS A 198 7.82 -13.08 -9.72
N GLY A 199 8.75 -12.76 -10.63
CA GLY A 199 9.93 -13.59 -10.93
C GLY A 199 10.79 -13.90 -9.70
N ARG A 200 10.75 -13.02 -8.69
CA ARG A 200 11.46 -13.14 -7.41
C ARG A 200 10.58 -13.65 -6.26
N GLY A 201 9.31 -13.97 -6.53
CA GLY A 201 8.35 -14.38 -5.50
C GLY A 201 7.90 -13.22 -4.60
N ILE A 202 7.93 -12.00 -5.11
CA ILE A 202 7.50 -10.79 -4.42
C ILE A 202 6.12 -10.39 -4.92
N ARG A 203 5.14 -10.27 -4.02
CA ARG A 203 3.81 -9.73 -4.32
C ARG A 203 3.85 -8.22 -4.50
N VAL A 204 2.92 -7.69 -5.29
CA VAL A 204 2.74 -6.25 -5.43
C VAL A 204 1.35 -5.85 -4.94
N ILE A 205 1.31 -5.09 -3.86
CA ILE A 205 0.12 -4.49 -3.27
C ILE A 205 0.06 -3.04 -3.77
N MET A 206 -1.11 -2.59 -4.20
CA MET A 206 -1.31 -1.23 -4.69
C MET A 206 -2.14 -0.42 -3.72
N ASP A 207 -1.76 0.84 -3.52
CA ASP A 207 -2.58 1.79 -2.77
C ASP A 207 -3.84 2.19 -3.58
N GLY A 208 -4.99 1.95 -2.99
CA GLY A 208 -6.30 2.13 -3.58
C GLY A 208 -7.07 3.30 -3.01
N ILE A 209 -6.97 4.48 -3.64
CA ILE A 209 -7.71 5.67 -3.23
C ILE A 209 -9.12 5.58 -3.82
N PHE A 210 -10.09 5.18 -2.98
CA PHE A 210 -11.49 5.02 -3.37
C PHE A 210 -12.45 5.83 -2.50
N ASN A 211 -11.94 6.60 -1.53
CA ASN A 211 -12.76 7.55 -0.79
C ASN A 211 -13.11 8.77 -1.64
N HIS A 212 -12.16 9.30 -2.39
CA HIS A 212 -12.28 10.57 -3.10
C HIS A 212 -11.50 10.57 -4.42
N SER A 213 -11.62 11.66 -5.15
CA SER A 213 -10.82 11.94 -6.34
C SER A 213 -10.24 13.37 -6.29
N GLU A 214 -9.36 13.67 -7.24
CA GLU A 214 -8.98 15.06 -7.53
C GLU A 214 -10.20 15.87 -8.00
N ALA A 215 -10.20 17.15 -7.69
CA ALA A 215 -11.34 18.05 -7.94
C ALA A 215 -11.71 18.16 -9.43
N GLU A 216 -10.72 18.11 -10.33
CA GLU A 216 -10.92 18.18 -11.78
C GLU A 216 -10.95 16.80 -12.46
N SER A 217 -11.29 15.75 -11.72
CA SER A 217 -11.54 14.41 -12.29
C SER A 217 -12.61 14.49 -13.39
N PRO A 218 -12.51 13.68 -14.47
CA PRO A 218 -13.51 13.70 -15.54
C PRO A 218 -14.94 13.49 -15.05
N LEU A 219 -15.15 12.65 -14.04
CA LEU A 219 -16.48 12.39 -13.49
C LEU A 219 -17.11 13.63 -12.85
N THR A 220 -16.30 14.45 -12.14
CA THR A 220 -16.76 15.69 -11.53
C THR A 220 -17.20 16.71 -12.59
N GLN A 221 -16.53 16.70 -13.75
CA GLN A 221 -16.82 17.62 -14.85
C GLN A 221 -18.04 17.20 -15.68
N ILE A 222 -18.32 15.90 -15.76
CA ILE A 222 -19.47 15.35 -16.50
C ILE A 222 -20.78 15.60 -15.72
N ASP A 223 -20.88 15.10 -14.51
CA ASP A 223 -22.06 15.25 -13.63
C ASP A 223 -21.63 14.96 -12.18
N HIS A 224 -21.15 15.97 -11.44
CA HIS A 224 -20.59 15.81 -10.11
C HIS A 224 -21.48 14.98 -9.18
N ASP A 225 -22.74 15.38 -9.02
CA ASP A 225 -23.64 14.80 -8.01
C ASP A 225 -24.14 13.39 -8.38
N TYR A 226 -23.85 12.93 -9.59
CA TYR A 226 -24.15 11.56 -10.00
C TYR A 226 -23.12 10.53 -9.46
N TRP A 227 -21.91 11.00 -9.15
CA TRP A 227 -20.81 10.15 -8.71
C TRP A 227 -20.41 10.42 -7.28
N TYR A 228 -20.51 11.65 -6.85
CA TYR A 228 -19.97 12.16 -5.59
C TYR A 228 -21.05 12.77 -4.71
N HIS A 229 -20.77 12.88 -3.42
CA HIS A 229 -21.55 13.68 -2.51
C HIS A 229 -21.48 15.15 -2.91
N HIS A 230 -22.60 15.88 -2.83
CA HIS A 230 -22.65 17.30 -3.17
C HIS A 230 -21.73 18.16 -2.28
N ALA A 231 -21.55 17.76 -1.04
CA ALA A 231 -20.68 18.38 -0.07
C ALA A 231 -19.93 17.32 0.73
N PRO A 232 -18.74 17.63 1.27
CA PRO A 232 -18.01 16.70 2.12
C PRO A 232 -18.86 16.22 3.30
N ARG A 233 -18.84 14.91 3.58
CA ARG A 233 -19.53 14.33 4.75
C ARG A 233 -18.83 14.71 6.06
N ASP A 234 -17.51 14.84 6.01
CA ASP A 234 -16.66 15.32 7.10
C ASP A 234 -15.81 16.49 6.60
N PRO A 235 -16.17 17.75 6.93
CA PRO A 235 -15.42 18.93 6.48
C PRO A 235 -13.98 18.99 7.02
N ASP A 236 -13.69 18.33 8.15
CA ASP A 236 -12.35 18.32 8.76
C ASP A 236 -11.41 17.34 8.05
N ASN A 237 -11.95 16.36 7.32
CA ASN A 237 -11.23 15.36 6.53
C ASN A 237 -11.61 15.43 5.04
N ASN A 238 -11.59 16.61 4.46
CA ASN A 238 -11.94 16.83 3.06
C ASN A 238 -10.68 16.85 2.19
N TRP A 239 -10.42 15.74 1.50
CA TRP A 239 -9.28 15.58 0.56
C TRP A 239 -9.67 15.70 -0.91
N GLY A 240 -10.96 15.92 -1.18
CA GLY A 240 -11.53 16.06 -2.53
C GLY A 240 -12.97 15.59 -2.62
N PRO A 241 -13.57 15.56 -3.83
CA PRO A 241 -14.90 15.01 -4.06
C PRO A 241 -15.01 13.57 -3.58
N GLU A 242 -15.88 13.31 -2.58
CA GLU A 242 -16.09 11.98 -2.00
C GLU A 242 -17.09 11.17 -2.81
N PHE A 243 -16.74 9.94 -3.20
CA PHE A 243 -17.65 9.03 -3.91
C PHE A 243 -18.92 8.74 -3.10
N ASN A 244 -20.09 8.85 -3.77
CA ASN A 244 -21.39 8.57 -3.16
C ASN A 244 -21.77 7.09 -3.35
N TYR A 245 -21.42 6.27 -2.37
CA TYR A 245 -21.71 4.84 -2.37
C TYR A 245 -23.16 4.49 -2.00
N GLU A 246 -23.95 5.47 -1.54
CA GLU A 246 -25.37 5.31 -1.22
C GLU A 246 -26.27 5.53 -2.43
N LEU A 247 -25.79 6.23 -3.46
CA LEU A 247 -26.60 6.55 -4.63
C LEU A 247 -26.96 5.28 -5.42
N TYR A 248 -28.26 5.09 -5.63
CA TYR A 248 -28.81 4.08 -6.53
C TYR A 248 -29.69 4.76 -7.59
N ASP A 249 -29.36 4.53 -8.85
CA ASP A 249 -30.15 4.99 -9.99
C ASP A 249 -31.22 3.93 -10.32
N GLU A 250 -32.46 4.18 -9.87
CA GLU A 250 -33.58 3.26 -10.06
C GLU A 250 -33.92 3.04 -11.55
N LYS A 251 -33.68 4.03 -12.41
CA LYS A 251 -34.01 3.95 -13.83
C LYS A 251 -33.05 3.06 -14.60
N LEU A 252 -31.78 3.10 -14.22
CA LEU A 252 -30.72 2.30 -14.86
C LEU A 252 -30.35 1.07 -14.04
N GLU A 253 -30.94 0.91 -12.84
CA GLU A 253 -30.66 -0.18 -11.90
C GLU A 253 -29.17 -0.32 -11.59
N VAL A 254 -28.49 0.83 -11.35
CA VAL A 254 -27.05 0.90 -11.11
C VAL A 254 -26.71 1.75 -9.90
N LYS A 255 -25.67 1.36 -9.16
CA LYS A 255 -24.95 2.21 -8.20
C LYS A 255 -23.73 2.77 -8.92
N PRO A 256 -23.69 4.06 -9.31
CA PRO A 256 -22.65 4.57 -10.21
C PRO A 256 -21.25 4.46 -9.63
N ALA A 257 -21.04 4.88 -8.38
CA ALA A 257 -19.74 4.81 -7.72
C ALA A 257 -19.26 3.36 -7.56
N TRP A 258 -20.14 2.41 -7.19
CA TRP A 258 -19.80 0.99 -7.11
C TRP A 258 -19.33 0.46 -8.45
N LYS A 259 -20.06 0.77 -9.51
CA LYS A 259 -19.71 0.33 -10.87
C LYS A 259 -18.32 0.84 -11.26
N PHE A 260 -18.08 2.14 -11.12
CA PHE A 260 -16.82 2.76 -11.53
C PHE A 260 -15.62 2.23 -10.75
N VAL A 261 -15.74 2.16 -9.41
CA VAL A 261 -14.66 1.66 -8.56
C VAL A 261 -14.47 0.14 -8.75
N GLY A 262 -15.54 -0.63 -8.94
CA GLY A 262 -15.45 -2.05 -9.28
C GLY A 262 -14.76 -2.31 -10.60
N ASP A 263 -15.09 -1.52 -11.64
CA ASP A 263 -14.40 -1.58 -12.95
C ASP A 263 -12.90 -1.25 -12.77
N THR A 264 -12.57 -0.24 -11.95
CA THR A 264 -11.18 0.14 -11.63
C THR A 264 -10.43 -1.02 -10.96
N VAL A 265 -10.99 -1.62 -9.92
CA VAL A 265 -10.35 -2.74 -9.19
C VAL A 265 -10.12 -3.93 -10.11
N ARG A 266 -11.15 -4.35 -10.89
CA ARG A 266 -11.00 -5.44 -11.86
C ARG A 266 -9.93 -5.15 -12.89
N PHE A 267 -9.86 -3.91 -13.40
CA PHE A 267 -8.85 -3.49 -14.37
C PHE A 267 -7.43 -3.64 -13.82
N TRP A 268 -7.14 -3.12 -12.64
CA TRP A 268 -5.81 -3.22 -12.05
C TRP A 268 -5.38 -4.66 -11.76
N ILE A 269 -6.31 -5.50 -11.34
CA ILE A 269 -6.04 -6.93 -11.10
C ILE A 269 -5.80 -7.69 -12.42
N GLN A 270 -6.65 -7.47 -13.43
CA GLN A 270 -6.62 -8.24 -14.68
C GLN A 270 -5.57 -7.74 -15.66
N GLU A 271 -5.28 -6.44 -15.66
CA GLU A 271 -4.35 -5.82 -16.59
C GLU A 271 -2.93 -5.70 -16.03
N TYR A 272 -2.80 -5.38 -14.74
CA TYR A 272 -1.51 -5.20 -14.08
C TYR A 272 -1.13 -6.33 -13.13
N HIS A 273 -1.98 -7.32 -12.95
CA HIS A 273 -1.73 -8.53 -12.14
C HIS A 273 -1.32 -8.25 -10.69
N ILE A 274 -1.80 -7.16 -10.09
CA ILE A 274 -1.53 -6.84 -8.68
C ILE A 274 -2.05 -7.94 -7.74
N ASP A 275 -1.45 -8.05 -6.54
CA ASP A 275 -1.65 -9.15 -5.58
C ASP A 275 -2.31 -8.71 -4.27
N GLY A 276 -2.72 -7.46 -4.20
CA GLY A 276 -3.40 -6.89 -3.07
C GLY A 276 -3.74 -5.43 -3.29
N ILE A 277 -4.59 -4.91 -2.42
CA ILE A 277 -4.95 -3.49 -2.36
C ILE A 277 -4.94 -3.06 -0.89
N ARG A 278 -4.24 -1.98 -0.59
CA ARG A 278 -4.44 -1.19 0.62
C ARG A 278 -5.49 -0.13 0.32
N TYR A 279 -6.62 -0.18 1.01
CA TYR A 279 -7.74 0.74 0.85
C TYR A 279 -7.52 1.98 1.71
N ASP A 280 -7.13 3.06 1.04
CA ASP A 280 -6.93 4.38 1.62
C ASP A 280 -8.22 4.91 2.26
N ALA A 281 -8.10 5.57 3.42
CA ALA A 281 -9.20 6.20 4.12
C ALA A 281 -10.44 5.30 4.29
N ALA A 282 -10.25 4.02 4.57
CA ALA A 282 -11.35 3.05 4.70
C ALA A 282 -12.37 3.44 5.78
N ARG A 283 -11.90 4.11 6.84
CA ARG A 283 -12.79 4.68 7.87
C ARG A 283 -13.75 5.73 7.29
N GLN A 284 -13.26 6.58 6.39
CA GLN A 284 -14.04 7.67 5.79
C GLN A 284 -14.99 7.16 4.69
N ILE A 285 -14.63 6.08 3.99
CA ILE A 285 -15.56 5.39 3.08
C ILE A 285 -16.83 4.98 3.84
N ALA A 286 -16.69 4.44 5.06
CA ALA A 286 -17.74 4.16 6.03
C ALA A 286 -18.98 3.39 5.49
N ASN A 287 -18.83 2.68 4.35
CA ASN A 287 -19.88 1.87 3.74
C ASN A 287 -19.44 0.40 3.67
N TYR A 288 -19.80 -0.36 4.72
CA TYR A 288 -19.39 -1.76 4.86
C TYR A 288 -19.97 -2.67 3.77
N ASP A 289 -21.18 -2.41 3.28
CA ASP A 289 -21.78 -3.17 2.18
C ASP A 289 -20.96 -2.99 0.89
N PHE A 290 -20.51 -1.77 0.63
CA PHE A 290 -19.60 -1.50 -0.49
C PHE A 290 -18.27 -2.22 -0.29
N MET A 291 -17.67 -2.13 0.91
CA MET A 291 -16.37 -2.77 1.18
C MET A 291 -16.46 -4.29 1.03
N HIS A 292 -17.51 -4.94 1.53
CA HIS A 292 -17.74 -6.37 1.31
C HIS A 292 -17.82 -6.72 -0.16
N TRP A 293 -18.60 -5.93 -0.91
CA TRP A 293 -18.77 -6.16 -2.33
C TRP A 293 -17.45 -5.98 -3.10
N ILE A 294 -16.71 -4.90 -2.86
CA ILE A 294 -15.48 -4.62 -3.61
C ILE A 294 -14.36 -5.62 -3.31
N VAL A 295 -14.24 -6.10 -2.08
CA VAL A 295 -13.30 -7.16 -1.69
C VAL A 295 -13.69 -8.49 -2.38
N GLN A 296 -14.98 -8.80 -2.48
CA GLN A 296 -15.42 -9.98 -3.22
C GLN A 296 -15.14 -9.85 -4.72
N GLU A 297 -15.34 -8.67 -5.33
CA GLU A 297 -14.97 -8.38 -6.72
C GLU A 297 -13.47 -8.53 -6.94
N ALA A 298 -12.64 -8.03 -6.01
CA ALA A 298 -11.19 -8.18 -6.08
C ALA A 298 -10.77 -9.66 -6.03
N LYS A 299 -11.29 -10.43 -5.08
CA LYS A 299 -11.01 -11.88 -4.96
C LYS A 299 -11.49 -12.66 -6.19
N ASN A 300 -12.66 -12.33 -6.74
CA ASN A 300 -13.16 -12.94 -7.97
C ASN A 300 -12.25 -12.63 -9.18
N ALA A 301 -11.78 -11.38 -9.29
CA ALA A 301 -10.88 -10.98 -10.38
C ALA A 301 -9.49 -11.62 -10.26
N ALA A 302 -8.96 -11.78 -9.04
CA ALA A 302 -7.68 -12.45 -8.77
C ALA A 302 -7.74 -13.97 -8.99
N GLY A 303 -8.94 -14.57 -8.88
CA GLY A 303 -9.12 -16.02 -9.05
C GLY A 303 -8.42 -16.84 -7.96
N PRO A 304 -7.60 -17.85 -8.31
CA PRO A 304 -6.91 -18.69 -7.33
C PRO A 304 -5.65 -18.07 -6.73
N LYS A 305 -5.24 -16.92 -7.23
CA LYS A 305 -4.05 -16.21 -6.77
C LYS A 305 -4.29 -15.61 -5.37
N PRO A 306 -3.34 -15.69 -4.44
CA PRO A 306 -3.49 -15.02 -3.16
C PRO A 306 -3.64 -13.50 -3.37
N PHE A 307 -4.62 -12.89 -2.69
CA PHE A 307 -4.92 -11.47 -2.82
C PHE A 307 -5.25 -10.89 -1.46
N TYR A 308 -4.46 -9.91 -1.02
CA TYR A 308 -4.57 -9.34 0.33
C TYR A 308 -5.22 -7.96 0.30
N ASN A 309 -6.36 -7.83 1.01
CA ASN A 309 -7.11 -6.58 1.12
C ASN A 309 -6.84 -5.97 2.49
N ILE A 310 -6.15 -4.84 2.53
CA ILE A 310 -5.73 -4.14 3.75
C ILE A 310 -6.51 -2.85 3.88
N ALA A 311 -7.07 -2.58 5.06
CA ALA A 311 -7.71 -1.31 5.34
C ALA A 311 -6.75 -0.34 6.01
N GLU A 312 -6.73 0.91 5.57
CA GLU A 312 -6.35 2.01 6.43
C GLU A 312 -7.59 2.48 7.19
N HIS A 313 -7.73 2.02 8.41
CA HIS A 313 -8.81 2.44 9.32
C HIS A 313 -8.18 2.90 10.63
N ILE A 314 -8.03 4.20 10.81
CA ILE A 314 -7.35 4.81 11.95
C ILE A 314 -8.36 5.55 12.83
N PRO A 315 -8.44 5.21 14.15
CA PRO A 315 -7.79 4.05 14.78
C PRO A 315 -8.32 2.73 14.23
N GLU A 316 -7.52 1.68 14.31
CA GLU A 316 -7.90 0.34 13.88
C GLU A 316 -9.14 -0.17 14.61
N THR A 317 -9.90 -1.05 13.97
CA THR A 317 -11.08 -1.67 14.56
C THR A 317 -11.22 -3.13 14.15
N THR A 318 -11.58 -3.97 15.12
CA THR A 318 -11.83 -5.40 14.86
C THR A 318 -13.02 -5.64 13.94
N SER A 319 -13.96 -4.69 13.86
CA SER A 319 -15.14 -4.82 13.00
C SER A 319 -14.81 -4.90 11.51
N ILE A 320 -13.64 -4.39 11.11
CA ILE A 320 -13.25 -4.38 9.69
C ILE A 320 -12.58 -5.69 9.24
N THR A 321 -12.01 -6.47 10.19
CA THR A 321 -11.27 -7.72 9.90
C THR A 321 -11.78 -8.95 10.66
N ASN A 322 -12.82 -8.84 11.50
CA ASN A 322 -13.43 -10.01 12.15
C ASN A 322 -14.12 -10.92 11.12
N VAL A 323 -14.72 -12.03 11.57
CA VAL A 323 -15.37 -13.02 10.70
C VAL A 323 -16.42 -12.41 9.75
N ASP A 324 -17.12 -11.37 10.22
CA ASP A 324 -18.13 -10.64 9.44
C ASP A 324 -17.58 -9.32 8.86
N GLY A 325 -16.28 -9.05 9.00
CA GLY A 325 -15.63 -7.87 8.46
C GLY A 325 -15.29 -8.00 6.98
N PRO A 326 -15.22 -6.88 6.24
CA PRO A 326 -14.98 -6.89 4.81
C PRO A 326 -13.53 -7.17 4.42
N MET A 327 -12.55 -6.80 5.25
CA MET A 327 -11.12 -6.79 4.91
C MET A 327 -10.38 -7.98 5.49
N ASP A 328 -9.25 -8.32 4.87
CA ASP A 328 -8.37 -9.39 5.34
C ASP A 328 -7.43 -8.88 6.44
N GLY A 329 -6.95 -7.63 6.31
CA GLY A 329 -6.06 -6.97 7.24
C GLY A 329 -6.39 -5.49 7.47
N CYS A 330 -5.80 -4.90 8.50
CA CYS A 330 -5.91 -3.48 8.85
C CYS A 330 -4.56 -2.98 9.35
N TRP A 331 -4.19 -1.76 9.05
CA TRP A 331 -3.03 -1.11 9.64
C TRP A 331 -3.19 -0.98 11.16
N HIS A 332 -2.13 -1.26 11.90
CA HIS A 332 -2.12 -1.34 13.37
C HIS A 332 -1.53 -0.05 13.97
N ASP A 333 -2.30 1.03 13.93
CA ASP A 333 -1.88 2.37 14.37
C ASP A 333 -1.47 2.40 15.85
N SER A 334 -2.21 1.72 16.72
CA SER A 334 -1.85 1.63 18.13
C SER A 334 -0.53 0.91 18.39
N PHE A 335 -0.11 -0.01 17.51
CA PHE A 335 1.21 -0.64 17.57
C PHE A 335 2.31 0.40 17.33
N TYR A 336 2.20 1.16 16.24
CA TYR A 336 3.13 2.25 15.93
C TYR A 336 3.31 3.19 17.13
N HIS A 337 2.23 3.77 17.62
CA HIS A 337 2.29 4.71 18.75
C HIS A 337 2.90 4.08 20.00
N CYS A 338 2.46 2.87 20.35
CA CYS A 338 2.97 2.18 21.53
C CYS A 338 4.46 1.88 21.43
N ILE A 339 4.89 1.24 20.35
CA ILE A 339 6.29 0.82 20.23
C ILE A 339 7.22 2.04 20.14
N LEU A 340 6.85 3.05 19.35
CA LEU A 340 7.65 4.26 19.21
C LEU A 340 7.85 4.97 20.55
N GLU A 341 6.79 5.18 21.34
CA GLU A 341 6.88 5.80 22.67
C GLU A 341 7.81 5.00 23.62
N HIS A 342 7.79 3.67 23.54
CA HIS A 342 8.63 2.81 24.39
C HIS A 342 10.09 2.81 23.96
N ILE A 343 10.40 2.71 22.67
CA ILE A 343 11.78 2.76 22.19
C ILE A 343 12.39 4.16 22.30
N CYS A 344 11.58 5.21 22.27
CA CYS A 344 12.01 6.58 22.55
C CYS A 344 12.22 6.83 24.04
N GLY A 345 11.73 5.98 24.92
CA GLY A 345 11.86 6.13 26.37
C GLY A 345 10.85 7.09 27.00
N ASP A 346 9.82 7.51 26.24
CA ASP A 346 8.80 8.45 26.72
C ASP A 346 7.91 7.83 27.79
N THR A 347 7.71 6.51 27.76
CA THR A 347 6.88 5.74 28.68
C THR A 347 7.40 4.31 28.85
N PHE A 348 6.91 3.62 29.88
CA PHE A 348 7.01 2.18 30.00
C PHE A 348 5.72 1.62 30.60
N ASP A 349 4.88 1.04 29.74
CA ASP A 349 3.57 0.47 30.06
C ASP A 349 3.47 -0.96 29.55
N LEU A 350 3.67 -1.93 30.47
CA LEU A 350 3.65 -3.36 30.14
C LEU A 350 2.32 -3.85 29.57
N GLU A 351 1.19 -3.37 30.09
CA GLU A 351 -0.11 -3.82 29.60
C GLU A 351 -0.33 -3.34 28.17
N ARG A 352 0.00 -2.10 27.88
CA ARG A 352 -0.11 -1.54 26.53
C ARG A 352 0.84 -2.25 25.54
N LEU A 353 2.07 -2.58 25.96
CA LEU A 353 3.01 -3.39 25.16
C LEU A 353 2.41 -4.78 24.85
N LYS A 354 1.88 -5.46 25.86
CA LYS A 354 1.26 -6.77 25.67
C LYS A 354 0.05 -6.71 24.75
N ASP A 355 -0.76 -5.66 24.84
CA ASP A 355 -1.95 -5.49 24.01
C ASP A 355 -1.60 -5.36 22.52
N VAL A 356 -0.53 -4.62 22.17
CA VAL A 356 -0.13 -4.46 20.76
C VAL A 356 0.72 -5.62 20.24
N LEU A 357 1.48 -6.31 21.10
CA LEU A 357 2.26 -7.49 20.71
C LEU A 357 1.39 -8.74 20.53
N ASP A 358 0.31 -8.87 21.30
CA ASP A 358 -0.73 -9.89 21.17
C ASP A 358 -2.07 -9.24 20.81
N ALA A 359 -2.28 -8.97 19.55
CA ALA A 359 -3.48 -8.30 19.06
C ALA A 359 -4.80 -9.04 19.40
N LYS A 360 -4.76 -10.30 19.86
CA LYS A 360 -5.95 -10.97 20.41
C LYS A 360 -6.46 -10.26 21.66
N ARG A 361 -5.59 -9.61 22.43
CA ARG A 361 -5.99 -8.82 23.61
C ARG A 361 -6.78 -7.58 23.22
N GLN A 362 -6.59 -7.08 21.97
CA GLN A 362 -7.41 -6.03 21.36
C GLN A 362 -8.65 -6.56 20.64
N GLY A 363 -8.80 -7.91 20.55
CA GLY A 363 -9.95 -8.58 19.94
C GLY A 363 -9.76 -9.02 18.49
N PHE A 364 -8.58 -8.89 17.91
CA PHE A 364 -8.26 -9.45 16.58
C PHE A 364 -8.11 -10.97 16.68
N MET A 365 -8.54 -11.71 15.65
CA MET A 365 -8.63 -13.17 15.74
C MET A 365 -7.49 -13.89 14.99
N GLY A 366 -6.95 -13.30 13.94
CA GLY A 366 -5.95 -13.91 13.07
C GLY A 366 -4.68 -13.06 12.95
N ALA A 367 -3.54 -13.70 12.72
CA ALA A 367 -2.26 -13.02 12.51
C ALA A 367 -2.27 -12.12 11.26
N THR A 368 -3.11 -12.42 10.28
CA THR A 368 -3.26 -11.58 9.07
C THR A 368 -4.25 -10.43 9.24
N ASN A 369 -4.95 -10.33 10.38
CA ASN A 369 -5.94 -9.27 10.59
C ASN A 369 -5.32 -7.89 10.82
N ILE A 370 -4.03 -7.81 11.12
CA ILE A 370 -3.31 -6.57 11.38
C ILE A 370 -1.97 -6.54 10.67
N VAL A 371 -1.56 -5.33 10.28
CA VAL A 371 -0.25 -5.02 9.70
C VAL A 371 0.50 -4.10 10.64
N ASN A 372 1.59 -4.60 11.22
CA ASN A 372 2.41 -3.89 12.20
C ASN A 372 3.53 -3.10 11.51
N TYR A 373 3.76 -1.88 11.95
CA TYR A 373 4.83 -1.02 11.43
C TYR A 373 5.42 -0.14 12.53
N LEU A 374 6.70 0.24 12.39
CA LEU A 374 7.33 1.27 13.20
C LEU A 374 7.12 2.66 12.60
N THR A 375 6.99 2.71 11.28
CA THR A 375 6.68 3.92 10.52
C THR A 375 6.08 3.54 9.17
N ASN A 376 5.45 4.50 8.51
CA ASN A 376 4.94 4.44 7.14
C ASN A 376 5.07 5.85 6.53
N HIS A 377 4.54 6.06 5.32
CA HIS A 377 4.62 7.36 4.65
C HIS A 377 3.96 8.51 5.43
N ASP A 378 3.04 8.21 6.36
CA ASP A 378 2.33 9.21 7.18
C ASP A 378 3.09 9.64 8.44
N HIS A 379 4.25 9.06 8.70
CA HIS A 379 5.05 9.31 9.89
C HIS A 379 6.48 9.70 9.56
N ASN A 380 7.19 10.27 10.54
CA ASN A 380 8.63 10.48 10.44
C ASN A 380 9.36 9.13 10.52
N HIS A 381 10.53 9.03 9.93
CA HIS A 381 11.39 7.88 10.17
C HIS A 381 11.77 7.74 11.65
N VAL A 382 11.93 6.50 12.12
CA VAL A 382 12.29 6.19 13.52
C VAL A 382 13.51 6.97 13.98
N MET A 383 14.54 7.10 13.13
CA MET A 383 15.76 7.83 13.48
C MET A 383 15.51 9.34 13.65
N ALA A 384 14.56 9.93 12.94
CA ALA A 384 14.15 11.33 13.14
C ALA A 384 13.42 11.49 14.49
N GLU A 385 12.52 10.56 14.82
CA GLU A 385 11.81 10.57 16.11
C GLU A 385 12.75 10.39 17.31
N LEU A 386 13.78 9.56 17.17
CA LEU A 386 14.82 9.42 18.19
C LEU A 386 15.67 10.68 18.31
N ALA A 387 16.03 11.30 17.18
CA ALA A 387 16.79 12.55 17.18
C ALA A 387 16.05 13.72 17.85
N ASP A 388 14.72 13.81 17.70
CA ASP A 388 13.88 14.80 18.37
C ASP A 388 13.90 14.67 19.92
N ARG A 389 14.39 13.53 20.42
CA ARG A 389 14.55 13.22 21.85
C ARG A 389 16.00 13.18 22.29
N ASP A 390 16.89 13.80 21.51
CA ASP A 390 18.34 13.85 21.75
C ASP A 390 19.01 12.45 21.82
N ILE A 391 18.46 11.45 21.12
CA ILE A 391 19.00 10.10 21.05
C ILE A 391 19.68 9.90 19.69
N PHE A 392 21.00 9.69 19.70
CA PHE A 392 21.83 9.66 18.51
C PHE A 392 22.78 8.45 18.49
N ASP A 393 23.51 8.28 17.40
CA ASP A 393 24.60 7.34 17.21
C ASP A 393 24.23 5.89 17.62
N GLU A 394 25.10 5.18 18.28
CA GLU A 394 24.90 3.78 18.68
C GLU A 394 23.63 3.56 19.50
N GLU A 395 23.23 4.52 20.32
CA GLU A 395 22.03 4.42 21.15
C GLU A 395 20.77 4.43 20.28
N ALA A 396 20.70 5.31 19.27
CA ALA A 396 19.58 5.34 18.35
C ALA A 396 19.47 4.03 17.58
N PHE A 397 20.59 3.48 17.09
CA PHE A 397 20.60 2.22 16.35
C PHE A 397 20.22 1.01 17.22
N LYS A 398 20.57 0.98 18.50
CA LYS A 398 20.12 -0.05 19.45
C LYS A 398 18.60 -0.02 19.61
N ARG A 399 18.01 1.16 19.76
CA ARG A 399 16.57 1.35 19.91
C ARG A 399 15.82 1.01 18.63
N ALA A 400 16.35 1.39 17.47
CA ALA A 400 15.81 0.97 16.17
C ALA A 400 15.81 -0.56 16.01
N LYS A 401 16.88 -1.24 16.45
CA LYS A 401 16.95 -2.72 16.47
C LYS A 401 15.91 -3.34 17.38
N LEU A 402 15.71 -2.77 18.58
CA LEU A 402 14.64 -3.23 19.49
C LEU A 402 13.26 -3.12 18.81
N GLY A 403 12.95 -1.97 18.19
CA GLY A 403 11.73 -1.78 17.43
C GLY A 403 11.57 -2.82 16.33
N ALA A 404 12.63 -3.05 15.54
CA ALA A 404 12.65 -4.06 14.47
C ALA A 404 12.33 -5.49 14.98
N VAL A 405 12.91 -5.89 16.12
CA VAL A 405 12.57 -7.18 16.76
C VAL A 405 11.09 -7.25 17.07
N LEU A 406 10.52 -6.19 17.67
CA LEU A 406 9.12 -6.19 18.07
C LEU A 406 8.17 -6.27 16.88
N VAL A 407 8.44 -5.54 15.79
CA VAL A 407 7.65 -5.63 14.54
C VAL A 407 7.72 -7.05 13.94
N MET A 408 8.92 -7.63 13.87
CA MET A 408 9.14 -8.93 13.22
C MET A 408 8.63 -10.12 14.05
N THR A 409 8.47 -9.95 15.37
CA THR A 409 8.10 -11.05 16.27
C THR A 409 6.72 -10.93 16.91
N ALA A 410 6.07 -9.76 16.85
CA ALA A 410 4.68 -9.59 17.27
C ALA A 410 3.71 -10.46 16.46
N MET A 411 2.50 -10.65 16.96
CA MET A 411 1.39 -11.16 16.16
C MET A 411 1.01 -10.14 15.10
N GLY A 412 1.02 -10.52 13.83
CA GLY A 412 0.69 -9.62 12.73
C GLY A 412 1.59 -9.81 11.52
N VAL A 413 1.26 -9.12 10.43
CA VAL A 413 2.07 -9.01 9.22
C VAL A 413 3.00 -7.79 9.36
N PRO A 414 4.33 -7.93 9.30
CA PRO A 414 5.22 -6.79 9.41
C PRO A 414 5.26 -5.96 8.12
N LEU A 415 5.31 -4.64 8.29
CA LEU A 415 5.56 -3.65 7.24
C LEU A 415 6.78 -2.82 7.61
N VAL A 416 7.64 -2.57 6.63
CA VAL A 416 8.84 -1.73 6.72
C VAL A 416 8.69 -0.60 5.72
N TRP A 417 8.83 0.64 6.17
CA TRP A 417 8.86 1.81 5.31
C TRP A 417 10.24 1.97 4.65
N MET A 418 10.28 2.36 3.37
CA MET A 418 11.52 2.48 2.59
C MET A 418 12.59 3.29 3.33
N GLY A 419 13.76 2.67 3.51
CA GLY A 419 14.91 3.28 4.21
C GLY A 419 14.95 3.04 5.71
N GLU A 420 13.88 2.58 6.34
CA GLU A 420 13.85 2.25 7.77
C GLU A 420 14.91 1.17 8.09
N GLU A 421 15.07 0.21 7.22
CA GLU A 421 15.98 -0.94 7.38
C GLU A 421 17.46 -0.57 7.46
N PHE A 422 17.83 0.64 7.04
CA PHE A 422 19.20 1.14 7.19
C PHE A 422 19.28 2.48 7.95
N GLY A 423 18.19 2.91 8.62
CA GLY A 423 18.19 4.07 9.48
C GLY A 423 18.15 5.41 8.72
N GLU A 424 17.30 5.50 7.70
CA GLU A 424 16.91 6.81 7.14
C GLU A 424 16.32 7.70 8.24
N TYR A 425 16.57 9.02 8.16
CA TYR A 425 16.25 9.97 9.23
C TYR A 425 15.36 11.14 8.77
N LYS A 426 14.67 10.99 7.62
CA LYS A 426 13.83 12.06 7.07
C LYS A 426 12.55 12.25 7.87
N TYR A 427 12.16 13.52 7.97
CA TYR A 427 10.83 13.89 8.44
C TYR A 427 9.80 13.65 7.35
N LYS A 428 8.57 13.33 7.76
CA LYS A 428 7.42 13.28 6.87
C LYS A 428 7.28 14.62 6.12
N THR A 429 7.16 14.53 4.81
CA THR A 429 6.89 15.70 3.96
C THR A 429 6.18 15.24 2.68
N PRO A 430 5.17 15.99 2.20
CA PRO A 430 4.58 15.76 0.89
C PRO A 430 5.49 16.23 -0.25
N ASP A 431 6.54 16.99 0.08
CA ASP A 431 7.57 17.39 -0.86
C ASP A 431 8.52 16.22 -1.15
N GLN A 432 9.40 16.39 -2.12
CA GLN A 432 10.36 15.38 -2.49
C GLN A 432 11.29 15.00 -1.34
N ALA A 433 11.35 13.71 -1.02
CA ALA A 433 12.10 13.17 0.10
C ALA A 433 12.82 11.86 -0.28
N LYS A 434 13.69 11.93 -1.28
CA LYS A 434 14.50 10.77 -1.71
C LYS A 434 15.27 10.19 -0.55
N ILE A 435 15.25 8.85 -0.42
CA ILE A 435 16.04 8.15 0.57
C ILE A 435 17.54 8.26 0.28
N GLU A 436 18.35 8.29 1.34
CA GLU A 436 19.78 8.54 1.28
C GLU A 436 20.59 7.23 1.16
N TRP A 437 20.59 6.61 -0.01
CA TRP A 437 21.34 5.38 -0.28
C TRP A 437 22.80 5.38 0.19
N PRO A 438 23.55 6.51 0.14
CA PRO A 438 24.92 6.58 0.66
C PRO A 438 25.06 6.25 2.15
N LEU A 439 23.99 6.33 2.95
CA LEU A 439 24.01 5.92 4.37
C LEU A 439 24.47 4.48 4.56
N LEU A 440 24.16 3.58 3.63
CA LEU A 440 24.63 2.19 3.65
C LEU A 440 26.17 2.05 3.66
N GLY A 441 26.89 3.09 3.33
CA GLY A 441 28.36 3.15 3.45
C GLY A 441 28.88 3.34 4.89
N ASN A 442 28.02 3.63 5.86
CA ASN A 442 28.38 3.79 7.27
C ASN A 442 28.17 2.48 8.03
N ASP A 443 29.04 2.18 8.98
CA ASP A 443 29.01 0.92 9.73
C ASP A 443 27.71 0.71 10.53
N LEU A 444 27.17 1.76 11.15
CA LEU A 444 25.92 1.67 11.92
C LEU A 444 24.72 1.39 11.00
N ASN A 445 24.64 2.07 9.86
CA ASN A 445 23.56 1.92 8.89
C ASN A 445 23.59 0.54 8.20
N SER A 446 24.77 0.12 7.74
CA SER A 446 24.94 -1.22 7.16
C SER A 446 24.71 -2.32 8.21
N GLY A 447 25.10 -2.08 9.47
CA GLY A 447 24.82 -2.99 10.57
C GLY A 447 23.33 -3.10 10.91
N LEU A 448 22.53 -2.04 10.74
CA LEU A 448 21.08 -2.09 10.90
C LEU A 448 20.44 -2.84 9.73
N PHE A 449 20.89 -2.61 8.49
CA PHE A 449 20.44 -3.36 7.31
C PHE A 449 20.64 -4.87 7.48
N GLU A 450 21.85 -5.29 7.86
CA GLU A 450 22.14 -6.72 8.10
C GLU A 450 21.30 -7.29 9.26
N TYR A 451 20.95 -6.46 10.24
CA TYR A 451 20.08 -6.86 11.34
C TYR A 451 18.64 -7.10 10.87
N TYR A 452 18.05 -6.18 10.08
CA TYR A 452 16.73 -6.37 9.46
C TYR A 452 16.71 -7.60 8.56
N LYS A 453 17.71 -7.76 7.68
CA LYS A 453 17.87 -8.92 6.82
C LYS A 453 17.89 -10.24 7.61
N GLY A 454 18.65 -10.26 8.71
CA GLY A 454 18.69 -11.40 9.61
C GLY A 454 17.36 -11.69 10.31
N LEU A 455 16.66 -10.66 10.79
CA LEU A 455 15.33 -10.81 11.41
C LEU A 455 14.27 -11.31 10.42
N ILE A 456 14.28 -10.81 9.20
CA ILE A 456 13.38 -11.28 8.13
C ILE A 456 13.68 -12.76 7.81
N ALA A 457 14.95 -13.14 7.71
CA ALA A 457 15.33 -14.53 7.52
C ALA A 457 14.92 -15.43 8.70
N LEU A 458 15.06 -14.94 9.94
CA LEU A 458 14.59 -15.61 11.14
C LEU A 458 13.06 -15.83 11.08
N ARG A 459 12.31 -14.80 10.75
CA ARG A 459 10.84 -14.89 10.62
C ARG A 459 10.44 -15.92 9.55
N LYS A 460 11.04 -15.85 8.37
CA LYS A 460 10.75 -16.77 7.25
C LYS A 460 11.11 -18.23 7.55
N SER A 461 12.09 -18.48 8.40
CA SER A 461 12.50 -19.83 8.79
C SER A 461 11.79 -20.36 10.03
N ASN A 462 11.05 -19.53 10.77
CA ASN A 462 10.39 -19.92 12.02
C ASN A 462 8.88 -19.71 11.93
N HIS A 463 8.15 -20.74 11.53
CA HIS A 463 6.70 -20.70 11.37
C HIS A 463 5.94 -20.38 12.66
N ALA A 464 6.59 -20.41 13.82
CA ALA A 464 6.06 -19.89 15.08
C ALA A 464 5.60 -18.43 14.96
N LEU A 465 6.28 -17.63 14.14
CA LEU A 465 6.02 -16.20 13.95
C LEU A 465 4.83 -15.91 13.01
N TYR A 466 4.30 -16.95 12.35
CA TYR A 466 3.12 -16.85 11.46
C TYR A 466 1.79 -17.11 12.18
N THR A 467 1.86 -17.59 13.43
CA THR A 467 0.68 -18.01 14.22
C THR A 467 0.13 -16.86 15.09
N GLU A 468 -0.99 -17.11 15.74
CA GLU A 468 -1.55 -16.24 16.78
C GLU A 468 -1.02 -16.59 18.19
N ASN A 469 -0.13 -17.59 18.28
CA ASN A 469 0.34 -18.09 19.56
C ASN A 469 1.41 -17.19 20.16
N ILE A 470 1.12 -16.56 21.26
CA ILE A 470 2.04 -15.74 22.06
C ILE A 470 1.70 -15.90 23.55
N ASN A 471 2.71 -15.96 24.41
CA ASN A 471 2.56 -15.96 25.84
C ASN A 471 3.66 -15.14 26.51
N PHE A 472 3.26 -14.22 27.37
CA PHE A 472 4.16 -13.41 28.19
C PHE A 472 4.45 -14.20 29.47
N PHE A 473 5.67 -14.73 29.62
CA PHE A 473 6.02 -15.62 30.73
C PHE A 473 6.87 -14.92 31.79
N TYR A 474 7.45 -13.72 31.49
CA TYR A 474 8.23 -12.95 32.43
C TYR A 474 8.04 -11.44 32.24
N GLU A 475 7.88 -10.73 33.34
CA GLU A 475 7.68 -9.28 33.40
C GLU A 475 8.46 -8.72 34.58
N ASP A 476 9.31 -7.70 34.36
CA ASP A 476 10.00 -6.94 35.40
C ASP A 476 9.82 -5.44 35.14
N PRO A 477 8.81 -4.81 35.81
CA PRO A 477 8.56 -3.38 35.64
C PRO A 477 9.71 -2.48 36.15
N GLU A 478 10.48 -2.94 37.14
CA GLU A 478 11.58 -2.15 37.74
C GLU A 478 12.80 -2.13 36.80
N ALA A 479 13.14 -3.28 36.23
CA ALA A 479 14.23 -3.39 35.26
C ALA A 479 13.78 -3.03 33.83
N LYS A 480 12.50 -2.81 33.59
CA LYS A 480 11.87 -2.59 32.28
C LYS A 480 12.12 -3.74 31.30
N VAL A 481 11.98 -4.98 31.75
CA VAL A 481 12.17 -6.18 30.95
C VAL A 481 10.84 -6.89 30.73
N LEU A 482 10.61 -7.29 29.47
CA LEU A 482 9.48 -8.12 29.06
C LEU A 482 10.01 -9.33 28.28
N ALA A 483 9.51 -10.54 28.63
CA ALA A 483 9.81 -11.74 27.84
C ALA A 483 8.54 -12.47 27.41
N TYR A 484 8.55 -12.90 26.16
CA TYR A 484 7.46 -13.68 25.58
C TYR A 484 7.95 -14.77 24.65
N VAL A 485 7.12 -15.79 24.46
CA VAL A 485 7.34 -16.90 23.54
C VAL A 485 6.28 -16.91 22.45
N ARG A 486 6.73 -17.15 21.22
CA ARG A 486 5.90 -17.49 20.06
C ARG A 486 6.12 -18.97 19.74
N TRP A 487 5.07 -19.69 19.34
CA TRP A 487 5.18 -21.09 18.98
C TRP A 487 4.15 -21.52 17.94
N ASN A 488 4.41 -22.68 17.33
CA ASN A 488 3.45 -23.42 16.51
C ASN A 488 3.28 -24.85 17.01
N ASP A 489 2.30 -25.57 16.47
CA ASP A 489 2.01 -26.96 16.84
C ASP A 489 3.06 -27.96 16.30
N GLU A 490 3.93 -27.53 15.40
CA GLU A 490 5.02 -28.35 14.81
C GLU A 490 6.31 -28.31 15.62
N GLY A 491 6.33 -27.58 16.74
CA GLY A 491 7.46 -27.51 17.66
C GLY A 491 8.43 -26.35 17.40
N SER A 492 8.15 -25.46 16.45
CA SER A 492 8.93 -24.23 16.29
C SER A 492 8.63 -23.26 17.45
N ARG A 493 9.67 -22.66 18.02
CA ARG A 493 9.58 -21.68 19.09
C ARG A 493 10.57 -20.55 18.90
N VAL A 494 10.13 -19.34 19.21
CA VAL A 494 10.96 -18.14 19.28
C VAL A 494 10.68 -17.46 20.61
N VAL A 495 11.70 -17.23 21.41
CA VAL A 495 11.63 -16.46 22.65
C VAL A 495 12.24 -15.10 22.42
N VAL A 496 11.55 -14.07 22.84
CA VAL A 496 12.04 -12.69 22.84
C VAL A 496 12.19 -12.23 24.29
N VAL A 497 13.36 -11.68 24.61
CA VAL A 497 13.63 -10.99 25.86
C VAL A 497 14.02 -9.56 25.51
N ALA A 498 13.16 -8.61 25.84
CA ALA A 498 13.33 -7.20 25.50
C ALA A 498 13.65 -6.36 26.73
N ASN A 499 14.77 -5.63 26.66
CA ASN A 499 15.19 -4.64 27.64
C ASN A 499 14.82 -3.23 27.11
N PHE A 500 13.90 -2.55 27.78
CA PHE A 500 13.47 -1.19 27.44
C PHE A 500 14.19 -0.12 28.30
N SER A 501 15.17 -0.52 29.12
CA SER A 501 15.97 0.41 29.88
C SER A 501 17.23 0.82 29.10
N ASP A 502 17.87 1.88 29.53
CA ASP A 502 19.18 2.34 29.08
C ASP A 502 20.34 1.67 29.85
N ILE A 503 20.05 0.64 30.64
CA ILE A 503 20.99 -0.05 31.50
C ILE A 503 21.34 -1.42 30.92
N PHE A 504 22.63 -1.71 30.76
CA PHE A 504 23.10 -3.06 30.48
C PHE A 504 22.92 -3.96 31.72
N LEU A 505 22.13 -5.03 31.58
CA LEU A 505 21.82 -5.97 32.65
C LEU A 505 22.70 -7.22 32.49
N ALA A 506 23.83 -7.26 33.22
CA ALA A 506 24.77 -8.39 33.17
C ALA A 506 24.27 -9.58 33.99
N GLY A 507 24.32 -10.78 33.41
CA GLY A 507 23.91 -12.01 34.08
C GLY A 507 22.46 -11.95 34.59
N TYR A 508 21.56 -11.36 33.83
CA TYR A 508 20.18 -11.16 34.22
C TYR A 508 19.44 -12.50 34.26
N HIS A 509 18.71 -12.73 35.35
CA HIS A 509 18.03 -14.00 35.58
C HIS A 509 16.55 -13.94 35.14
N ILE A 510 16.16 -14.83 34.26
CA ILE A 510 14.81 -14.95 33.73
C ILE A 510 14.24 -16.33 34.15
N PRO A 511 13.36 -16.37 35.14
CA PRO A 511 12.72 -17.62 35.60
C PRO A 511 11.58 -18.02 34.68
N ASN A 512 11.14 -19.29 34.84
CA ASN A 512 10.02 -19.88 34.10
C ASN A 512 10.21 -19.88 32.59
N PHE A 513 11.43 -20.06 32.13
CA PHE A 513 11.71 -20.15 30.70
C PHE A 513 10.89 -21.27 30.06
N PRO A 514 10.28 -21.09 28.88
CA PRO A 514 9.23 -21.96 28.34
C PRO A 514 9.65 -23.42 28.12
N GLU A 515 10.93 -23.71 27.93
CA GLU A 515 11.44 -25.05 27.69
C GLU A 515 12.91 -25.17 28.05
N THR A 516 13.27 -26.24 28.74
CA THR A 516 14.66 -26.59 29.05
C THR A 516 15.41 -27.11 27.83
N GLY A 517 16.76 -27.05 27.88
CA GLY A 517 17.62 -27.59 26.84
C GLY A 517 18.44 -26.54 26.11
N LYS A 518 18.91 -26.89 24.93
CA LYS A 518 19.81 -26.05 24.14
C LYS A 518 19.03 -25.04 23.30
N TRP A 519 19.35 -23.76 23.49
CA TRP A 519 18.83 -22.66 22.72
C TRP A 519 19.96 -21.92 21.99
N HIS A 520 19.61 -21.27 20.89
CA HIS A 520 20.51 -20.39 20.16
C HIS A 520 20.08 -18.93 20.42
N GLU A 521 20.94 -18.17 21.07
CA GLU A 521 20.77 -16.72 21.20
C GLU A 521 21.18 -16.08 19.87
N TRP A 522 20.20 -15.45 19.21
CA TRP A 522 20.35 -15.00 17.84
C TRP A 522 21.07 -13.66 17.73
N THR A 523 20.88 -12.71 18.67
CA THR A 523 21.40 -11.35 18.61
C THR A 523 22.93 -11.30 18.71
N ALA A 524 23.52 -12.06 19.62
CA ALA A 524 24.95 -12.15 19.84
C ALA A 524 25.57 -13.45 19.32
N ASN A 525 24.74 -14.32 18.68
CA ASN A 525 25.15 -15.54 17.98
C ASN A 525 25.92 -16.53 18.85
N TYR A 526 25.32 -17.01 19.95
CA TYR A 526 25.89 -18.06 20.80
C TYR A 526 24.83 -19.06 21.24
N ASP A 527 25.31 -20.26 21.64
CA ASP A 527 24.43 -21.27 22.21
C ASP A 527 24.36 -21.15 23.73
N VAL A 528 23.16 -21.27 24.31
CA VAL A 528 22.90 -21.28 25.74
C VAL A 528 22.16 -22.55 26.14
N GLU A 529 22.54 -23.12 27.28
CA GLU A 529 21.84 -24.24 27.91
C GLU A 529 20.90 -23.74 28.99
N VAL A 530 19.61 -24.03 28.84
CA VAL A 530 18.58 -23.68 29.84
C VAL A 530 18.31 -24.90 30.68
N GLY A 531 18.65 -24.82 31.99
CA GLY A 531 18.37 -25.86 32.98
C GLY A 531 17.39 -25.38 34.03
N ASP A 532 16.54 -26.29 34.55
CA ASP A 532 15.58 -26.02 35.61
C ASP A 532 14.62 -24.82 35.33
N ASP A 533 14.28 -24.59 34.06
CA ASP A 533 13.44 -23.51 33.56
C ASP A 533 13.98 -22.09 33.84
N ASP A 534 15.27 -21.94 34.04
CA ASP A 534 15.94 -20.66 34.34
C ASP A 534 16.96 -20.28 33.25
N LEU A 535 16.86 -19.07 32.72
CA LEU A 535 17.83 -18.48 31.78
C LEU A 535 18.67 -17.41 32.46
N LEU A 536 20.01 -17.48 32.30
CA LEU A 536 20.91 -16.38 32.60
C LEU A 536 21.43 -15.78 31.30
N VAL A 537 21.26 -14.47 31.12
CA VAL A 537 21.61 -13.79 29.89
C VAL A 537 22.07 -12.35 30.14
N ASP A 538 22.95 -11.85 29.30
CA ASP A 538 23.28 -10.42 29.26
C ASP A 538 22.28 -9.69 28.35
N LEU A 539 21.65 -8.63 28.84
CA LEU A 539 20.71 -7.80 28.11
C LEU A 539 21.29 -6.42 27.89
N GLY A 540 21.48 -6.05 26.62
CA GLY A 540 22.02 -4.76 26.20
C GLY A 540 20.98 -3.69 25.96
#